data_a66aa7ed2d0a4963179e9889196b9f6d
#
_entry.id   a66aa7ed2d0a4963179e9889196b9f6d
#
_cell.length_a   1.000
_cell.length_b   1.000
_cell.length_c   1.000
_cell.angle_alpha   90.00
_cell.angle_beta   90.00
_cell.angle_gamma   90.00
#
_symmetry.space_group_name_H-M   'P 1'
#
loop_
_entity.id
_entity.type
_entity.pdbx_description
1 polymer ?
#
loop_
_entity_poly.entity_id
_entity_poly.type
_entity_poly.pdbx_seq_one_letter_code
_entity_poly.pdbx_strand_id
1 'polypeptide(L)'
;MLFPMLPNSLKRFFVVLFLMVAVSSGLLAQQDSLYLHNQYSPIKNTGVTVNGNALETNGSGLVVINGLKASDSLRIEAAHHDAVSLAASTVSNGQKISLNKHFTWQDLLTPMFYIINGGLYLLLLIIFAETGLFAGFFLPGDSLLFVAGIYSTELASEFPIHGGGDVVNLLLLWILISACGILGNMVGYWTGRKVGPAMYHWKENFFFKRKYLYEAHDFFEKHGGLAIIGARFLPFIRTFAPIVAGIVDMSRPKFMFYNITGSLLWVFSMLFAGHYLQKFILSQFGFDLKSHLEVIVIGIVLVTTAPVIWKIFFSKKKAATPSDSATKQ
;
A
#
# COMPACT_ATOMS: atom_id res chain seq x y z
N MET A 1 39.46 4.90 50.50
CA MET A 1 39.98 4.86 51.90
C MET A 1 40.01 6.21 52.59
N LEU A 2 39.13 7.17 52.31
CA LEU A 2 39.08 8.51 52.89
C LEU A 2 37.92 8.76 53.88
N PHE A 3 36.94 7.85 53.94
CA PHE A 3 35.73 7.99 54.75
C PHE A 3 35.90 7.90 56.30
N PRO A 4 36.87 7.21 56.83
CA PRO A 4 37.03 7.13 58.30
C PRO A 4 37.54 8.41 58.94
N MET A 5 38.19 9.32 58.23
CA MET A 5 38.89 10.51 58.83
C MET A 5 38.07 11.81 58.82
N LEU A 6 36.81 11.76 58.30
CA LEU A 6 35.98 12.95 58.33
C LEU A 6 35.34 13.18 59.72
N PRO A 7 35.19 14.44 60.16
CA PRO A 7 34.50 14.76 61.40
C PRO A 7 33.07 14.33 61.38
N ASN A 8 32.50 13.89 62.47
CA ASN A 8 31.15 13.30 62.59
C ASN A 8 30.03 14.19 62.04
N SER A 9 30.22 15.51 62.09
CA SER A 9 29.29 16.47 61.45
C SER A 9 29.26 16.35 59.92
N LEU A 10 30.44 16.16 59.33
CA LEU A 10 30.55 16.02 57.87
C LEU A 10 30.07 14.66 57.39
N LYS A 11 30.24 13.59 58.12
CA LYS A 11 29.68 12.26 57.87
C LYS A 11 28.16 12.30 57.88
N ARG A 12 27.56 12.98 58.86
CA ARG A 12 26.12 13.16 58.93
C ARG A 12 25.59 13.99 57.76
N PHE A 13 26.31 15.03 57.34
CA PHE A 13 25.93 15.82 56.15
C PHE A 13 25.95 14.98 54.86
N PHE A 14 26.99 14.18 54.64
CA PHE A 14 27.07 13.30 53.49
C PHE A 14 26.01 12.18 53.50
N VAL A 15 25.67 11.63 54.65
CA VAL A 15 24.57 10.65 54.79
C VAL A 15 23.24 11.30 54.52
N VAL A 16 22.98 12.51 55.02
CA VAL A 16 21.73 13.24 54.75
C VAL A 16 21.66 13.66 53.28
N LEU A 17 22.77 14.11 52.68
CA LEU A 17 22.85 14.46 51.27
C LEU A 17 22.64 13.22 50.38
N PHE A 18 23.24 12.07 50.74
CA PHE A 18 23.03 10.79 50.01
C PHE A 18 21.59 10.27 50.14
N LEU A 19 21.00 10.41 51.36
CA LEU A 19 19.58 10.10 51.57
C LEU A 19 18.68 11.07 50.82
N MET A 20 18.98 12.37 50.75
CA MET A 20 18.24 13.33 49.94
C MET A 20 18.35 13.02 48.43
N VAL A 21 19.54 12.67 47.96
CA VAL A 21 19.76 12.27 46.56
C VAL A 21 19.05 10.93 46.27
N ALA A 22 19.10 9.96 47.19
CA ALA A 22 18.39 8.69 47.06
C ALA A 22 16.86 8.85 47.12
N VAL A 23 16.36 9.79 47.94
CA VAL A 23 14.94 10.13 47.99
C VAL A 23 14.52 10.92 46.76
N SER A 24 15.34 11.82 46.23
CA SER A 24 15.05 12.53 44.99
C SER A 24 15.14 11.64 43.75
N SER A 25 15.98 10.61 43.75
CA SER A 25 16.01 9.60 42.67
C SER A 25 14.85 8.59 42.76
N GLY A 26 14.23 8.45 43.94
CA GLY A 26 13.00 7.62 44.11
C GLY A 26 11.69 8.36 43.83
N LEU A 27 11.71 9.68 43.61
CA LEU A 27 10.53 10.51 43.32
C LEU A 27 10.42 10.98 41.88
N LEU A 28 11.31 10.55 41.01
CA LEU A 28 11.00 10.59 39.55
C LEU A 28 9.96 9.51 39.34
N ALA A 29 8.71 9.93 39.24
CA ALA A 29 7.62 9.05 38.84
C ALA A 29 8.11 8.27 37.61
N GLN A 30 8.21 6.96 37.72
CA GLN A 30 8.61 6.10 36.63
C GLN A 30 7.57 6.34 35.51
N GLN A 31 8.00 6.99 34.43
CA GLN A 31 7.18 7.21 33.27
C GLN A 31 7.28 5.91 32.47
N ASP A 32 6.20 5.13 32.52
CA ASP A 32 6.08 3.98 31.65
C ASP A 32 5.57 4.42 30.29
N SER A 33 6.24 4.03 29.25
CA SER A 33 5.87 4.34 27.88
C SER A 33 5.51 3.07 27.13
N LEU A 34 4.47 3.14 26.31
CA LEU A 34 4.00 2.03 25.49
C LEU A 34 3.90 2.47 24.04
N TYR A 35 4.23 1.57 23.13
CA TYR A 35 3.98 1.75 21.70
C TYR A 35 2.71 1.01 21.32
N LEU A 36 1.66 1.77 20.97
CA LEU A 36 0.41 1.21 20.49
C LEU A 36 0.46 1.07 18.97
N HIS A 37 0.18 -0.12 18.48
CA HIS A 37 0.06 -0.37 17.05
C HIS A 37 -1.14 -1.28 16.78
N ASN A 38 -1.70 -1.19 15.60
CA ASN A 38 -2.63 -2.20 15.10
C ASN A 38 -1.88 -3.17 14.16
N GLN A 39 -2.59 -4.10 13.54
CA GLN A 39 -2.03 -5.05 12.60
C GLN A 39 -1.40 -4.40 11.35
N TYR A 40 -1.64 -3.11 11.09
CA TYR A 40 -1.18 -2.40 9.89
C TYR A 40 -0.06 -1.40 10.17
N SER A 41 -0.18 -0.62 11.26
CA SER A 41 0.72 0.51 11.54
C SER A 41 0.66 0.93 13.01
N PRO A 42 1.60 1.79 13.46
CA PRO A 42 1.45 2.49 14.75
C PRO A 42 0.15 3.30 14.79
N ILE A 43 -0.53 3.31 15.94
CA ILE A 43 -1.72 4.11 16.18
C ILE A 43 -1.26 5.54 16.51
N LYS A 44 -1.28 6.43 15.52
CA LYS A 44 -0.67 7.76 15.56
C LYS A 44 -1.69 8.84 15.88
N ASN A 45 -1.29 9.84 16.69
CA ASN A 45 -2.05 11.06 16.93
C ASN A 45 -3.54 10.78 17.20
N THR A 46 -3.81 9.76 17.97
CA THR A 46 -5.15 9.25 18.23
C THR A 46 -5.40 9.29 19.72
N GLY A 47 -6.59 9.77 20.11
CA GLY A 47 -7.06 9.69 21.48
C GLY A 47 -7.22 8.23 21.89
N VAL A 48 -6.58 7.84 22.99
CA VAL A 48 -6.70 6.52 23.60
C VAL A 48 -7.11 6.69 25.06
N THR A 49 -7.88 5.75 25.56
CA THR A 49 -8.25 5.73 26.97
C THR A 49 -7.45 4.64 27.66
N VAL A 50 -6.71 5.01 28.67
CA VAL A 50 -5.94 4.08 29.49
C VAL A 50 -6.47 4.16 30.91
N ASN A 51 -7.09 3.08 31.39
CA ASN A 51 -7.74 3.01 32.70
C ASN A 51 -8.73 4.15 32.96
N GLY A 52 -9.48 4.55 31.94
CA GLY A 52 -10.43 5.66 32.00
C GLY A 52 -9.81 7.06 31.84
N ASN A 53 -8.48 7.18 31.78
CA ASN A 53 -7.80 8.44 31.53
C ASN A 53 -7.59 8.64 30.03
N ALA A 54 -8.05 9.78 29.52
CA ALA A 54 -7.82 10.15 28.12
C ALA A 54 -6.36 10.58 27.93
N LEU A 55 -5.67 9.91 27.02
CA LEU A 55 -4.30 10.20 26.60
C LEU A 55 -4.27 10.29 25.07
N GLU A 56 -3.16 10.73 24.52
CA GLU A 56 -2.98 10.79 23.06
C GLU A 56 -1.67 10.11 22.67
N THR A 57 -1.70 9.32 21.61
CA THR A 57 -0.50 8.74 21.03
C THR A 57 0.22 9.79 20.18
N ASN A 58 1.53 9.77 20.20
CA ASN A 58 2.33 10.63 19.30
C ASN A 58 2.43 10.05 17.87
N GLY A 59 3.20 10.72 17.00
CA GLY A 59 3.44 10.29 15.62
C GLY A 59 4.11 8.91 15.44
N SER A 60 4.65 8.31 16.48
CA SER A 60 5.20 6.94 16.48
C SER A 60 4.31 5.91 17.19
N GLY A 61 3.11 6.32 17.64
CA GLY A 61 2.22 5.47 18.44
C GLY A 61 2.61 5.33 19.89
N LEU A 62 3.54 6.16 20.38
CA LEU A 62 3.96 6.18 21.77
C LEU A 62 2.90 6.86 22.63
N VAL A 63 2.51 6.22 23.72
CA VAL A 63 1.72 6.81 24.81
C VAL A 63 2.54 6.75 26.10
N VAL A 64 2.52 7.83 26.86
CA VAL A 64 3.21 7.92 28.16
C VAL A 64 2.18 7.78 29.26
N ILE A 65 2.40 6.84 30.18
CA ILE A 65 1.51 6.55 31.30
C ILE A 65 2.26 6.88 32.58
N ASN A 66 1.66 7.72 33.40
CA ASN A 66 2.27 8.13 34.68
C ASN A 66 1.65 7.36 35.84
N GLY A 67 2.48 6.89 36.75
CA GLY A 67 2.04 6.34 38.04
C GLY A 67 1.44 4.95 37.97
N LEU A 68 1.82 4.10 37.01
CA LEU A 68 1.39 2.72 36.90
C LEU A 68 1.97 1.90 38.07
N LYS A 69 1.09 1.21 38.82
CA LYS A 69 1.52 0.30 39.88
C LYS A 69 1.48 -1.13 39.38
N ALA A 70 2.41 -1.98 39.80
CA ALA A 70 2.49 -3.38 39.38
C ALA A 70 1.21 -4.19 39.69
N SER A 71 0.41 -3.73 40.67
CA SER A 71 -0.89 -4.34 41.02
C SER A 71 -2.04 -3.94 40.12
N ASP A 72 -1.85 -2.96 39.24
CA ASP A 72 -2.94 -2.41 38.44
C ASP A 72 -3.24 -3.28 37.22
N SER A 73 -4.50 -3.26 36.79
CA SER A 73 -4.90 -3.76 35.49
C SER A 73 -4.86 -2.59 34.50
N LEU A 74 -4.17 -2.76 33.38
CA LEU A 74 -4.07 -1.78 32.33
C LEU A 74 -5.12 -2.11 31.26
N ARG A 75 -6.13 -1.27 31.10
CA ARG A 75 -7.11 -1.38 30.03
C ARG A 75 -6.92 -0.24 29.04
N ILE A 76 -6.62 -0.61 27.79
CA ILE A 76 -6.32 0.31 26.71
C ILE A 76 -7.44 0.21 25.69
N GLU A 77 -8.05 1.34 25.38
CA GLU A 77 -9.11 1.47 24.38
C GLU A 77 -8.73 2.56 23.37
N ALA A 78 -8.90 2.28 22.10
CA ALA A 78 -8.75 3.26 21.03
C ALA A 78 -9.95 3.18 20.08
N ALA A 79 -10.32 4.30 19.45
CA ALA A 79 -11.43 4.36 18.51
C ALA A 79 -11.25 3.32 17.38
N HIS A 80 -12.31 2.57 17.10
CA HIS A 80 -12.32 1.50 16.07
C HIS A 80 -11.34 0.34 16.32
N HIS A 81 -10.94 0.11 17.58
CA HIS A 81 -10.09 -1.02 17.96
C HIS A 81 -10.71 -1.79 19.12
N ASP A 82 -10.35 -3.08 19.24
CA ASP A 82 -10.70 -3.88 20.39
C ASP A 82 -9.96 -3.38 21.64
N ALA A 83 -10.67 -3.32 22.76
CA ALA A 83 -10.05 -3.01 24.04
C ALA A 83 -9.13 -4.16 24.48
N VAL A 84 -7.93 -3.83 24.91
CA VAL A 84 -6.95 -4.79 25.45
C VAL A 84 -6.77 -4.55 26.93
N SER A 85 -6.86 -5.63 27.71
CA SER A 85 -6.61 -5.61 29.15
C SER A 85 -5.37 -6.44 29.48
N LEU A 86 -4.42 -5.84 30.18
CA LEU A 86 -3.15 -6.44 30.58
C LEU A 86 -2.89 -6.18 32.06
N ALA A 87 -2.19 -7.10 32.73
CA ALA A 87 -1.68 -6.81 34.07
C ALA A 87 -0.48 -5.84 33.95
N ALA A 88 -0.47 -4.77 34.72
CA ALA A 88 0.64 -3.79 34.69
C ALA A 88 2.00 -4.45 34.99
N SER A 89 1.99 -5.52 35.80
CA SER A 89 3.20 -6.32 36.12
C SER A 89 3.81 -7.04 34.89
N THR A 90 3.04 -7.24 33.82
CA THR A 90 3.51 -7.90 32.60
C THR A 90 3.98 -6.89 31.53
N VAL A 91 3.88 -5.61 31.81
CA VAL A 91 4.17 -4.54 30.86
C VAL A 91 5.55 -3.97 31.13
N SER A 92 6.40 -3.96 30.11
CA SER A 92 7.73 -3.35 30.16
C SER A 92 7.72 -1.99 29.51
N ASN A 93 8.54 -1.07 30.01
CA ASN A 93 8.70 0.25 29.41
C ASN A 93 9.16 0.13 27.94
N GLY A 94 8.48 0.84 27.03
CA GLY A 94 8.74 0.75 25.60
C GLY A 94 8.14 -0.49 24.90
N GLN A 95 7.31 -1.27 25.59
CA GLN A 95 6.68 -2.47 25.01
C GLN A 95 5.70 -2.08 23.92
N LYS A 96 5.69 -2.88 22.84
CA LYS A 96 4.70 -2.78 21.76
C LYS A 96 3.45 -3.57 22.12
N ILE A 97 2.29 -2.91 22.10
CA ILE A 97 0.99 -3.52 22.34
C ILE A 97 0.16 -3.43 21.06
N SER A 98 -0.33 -4.57 20.60
CA SER A 98 -1.18 -4.65 19.43
C SER A 98 -2.65 -4.53 19.81
N LEU A 99 -3.36 -3.61 19.18
CA LEU A 99 -4.81 -3.47 19.24
C LEU A 99 -5.40 -3.90 17.90
N ASN A 100 -6.34 -4.83 17.88
CA ASN A 100 -6.99 -5.24 16.65
C ASN A 100 -7.93 -4.14 16.17
N LYS A 101 -7.72 -3.68 14.94
CA LYS A 101 -8.60 -2.69 14.31
C LYS A 101 -9.85 -3.37 13.77
N HIS A 102 -11.01 -2.77 14.01
CA HIS A 102 -12.26 -3.23 13.41
C HIS A 102 -12.26 -2.94 11.91
N PHE A 103 -12.80 -3.89 11.14
CA PHE A 103 -12.95 -3.72 9.70
C PHE A 103 -13.83 -2.51 9.37
N THR A 104 -13.35 -1.67 8.47
CA THR A 104 -14.10 -0.57 7.88
C THR A 104 -14.08 -0.68 6.35
N TRP A 105 -15.10 -0.15 5.66
CA TRP A 105 -15.12 -0.16 4.20
C TRP A 105 -13.91 0.55 3.57
N GLN A 106 -13.30 1.51 4.28
CA GLN A 106 -12.10 2.21 3.86
C GLN A 106 -10.88 1.29 3.81
N ASP A 107 -10.84 0.23 4.61
CA ASP A 107 -9.75 -0.74 4.62
C ASP A 107 -9.60 -1.46 3.28
N LEU A 108 -10.70 -1.63 2.52
CA LEU A 108 -10.65 -2.18 1.16
C LEU A 108 -9.89 -1.30 0.16
N LEU A 109 -9.68 -0.02 0.45
CA LEU A 109 -8.86 0.87 -0.36
C LEU A 109 -7.39 0.89 0.09
N THR A 110 -7.08 0.22 1.21
CA THR A 110 -5.76 0.19 1.80
C THR A 110 -5.01 -1.06 1.36
N PRO A 111 -3.90 -0.97 0.60
CA PRO A 111 -3.15 -2.14 0.12
C PRO A 111 -2.67 -3.04 1.25
N MET A 112 -2.33 -2.46 2.39
CA MET A 112 -1.85 -3.18 3.56
C MET A 112 -2.89 -4.15 4.13
N PHE A 113 -4.19 -3.81 4.03
CA PHE A 113 -5.28 -4.70 4.41
C PHE A 113 -5.18 -6.07 3.72
N TYR A 114 -4.92 -6.06 2.41
CA TYR A 114 -4.83 -7.28 1.61
C TYR A 114 -3.59 -8.11 1.94
N ILE A 115 -2.45 -7.44 2.18
CA ILE A 115 -1.20 -8.12 2.51
C ILE A 115 -1.30 -8.81 3.88
N ILE A 116 -1.84 -8.13 4.89
CA ILE A 116 -1.91 -8.71 6.25
C ILE A 116 -2.98 -9.80 6.37
N ASN A 117 -4.16 -9.61 5.74
CA ASN A 117 -5.26 -10.55 5.92
C ASN A 117 -5.23 -11.75 4.96
N GLY A 118 -4.52 -11.65 3.85
CA GLY A 118 -4.51 -12.71 2.84
C GLY A 118 -3.16 -12.97 2.19
N GLY A 119 -2.13 -12.21 2.57
CA GLY A 119 -0.76 -12.41 2.15
C GLY A 119 -0.58 -12.50 0.64
N LEU A 120 0.33 -13.38 0.24
CA LEU A 120 0.68 -13.62 -1.15
C LEU A 120 -0.54 -14.08 -1.98
N TYR A 121 -1.35 -14.99 -1.47
CA TYR A 121 -2.44 -15.59 -2.25
C TYR A 121 -3.54 -14.57 -2.58
N LEU A 122 -3.90 -13.72 -1.62
CA LEU A 122 -4.89 -12.68 -1.86
C LEU A 122 -4.32 -11.59 -2.79
N LEU A 123 -3.04 -11.25 -2.65
CA LEU A 123 -2.34 -10.37 -3.60
C LEU A 123 -2.45 -10.90 -5.04
N LEU A 124 -2.12 -12.18 -5.27
CA LEU A 124 -2.20 -12.80 -6.59
C LEU A 124 -3.62 -12.79 -7.15
N LEU A 125 -4.62 -13.10 -6.31
CA LEU A 125 -6.02 -13.06 -6.68
C LEU A 125 -6.47 -11.65 -7.10
N ILE A 126 -6.07 -10.63 -6.34
CA ILE A 126 -6.42 -9.23 -6.63
C ILE A 126 -5.80 -8.79 -7.94
N ILE A 127 -4.51 -9.06 -8.17
CA ILE A 127 -3.85 -8.72 -9.43
C ILE A 127 -4.52 -9.41 -10.61
N PHE A 128 -4.88 -10.69 -10.46
CA PHE A 128 -5.66 -11.40 -11.48
C PHE A 128 -7.02 -10.75 -11.74
N ALA A 129 -7.78 -10.44 -10.67
CA ALA A 129 -9.12 -9.84 -10.77
C ALA A 129 -9.07 -8.42 -11.37
N GLU A 130 -8.09 -7.61 -10.95
CA GLU A 130 -7.90 -6.25 -11.44
C GLU A 130 -7.58 -6.21 -12.93
N THR A 131 -6.71 -7.13 -13.38
CA THR A 131 -6.28 -7.15 -14.78
C THR A 131 -7.25 -7.86 -15.70
N GLY A 132 -8.08 -8.78 -15.17
CA GLY A 132 -8.95 -9.64 -15.96
C GLY A 132 -10.44 -9.30 -15.91
N LEU A 133 -10.89 -8.72 -14.81
CA LEU A 133 -12.30 -8.44 -14.59
C LEU A 133 -12.58 -6.93 -14.68
N PHE A 134 -13.69 -6.59 -15.30
CA PHE A 134 -14.13 -5.18 -15.38
C PHE A 134 -14.31 -4.51 -14.00
N ALA A 135 -14.72 -5.30 -13.01
CA ALA A 135 -14.87 -4.85 -11.63
C ALA A 135 -13.53 -4.57 -10.94
N GLY A 136 -12.42 -5.07 -11.46
CA GLY A 136 -11.08 -4.88 -10.92
C GLY A 136 -10.57 -3.43 -10.93
N PHE A 137 -11.23 -2.57 -11.73
CA PHE A 137 -10.94 -1.14 -11.78
C PHE A 137 -10.92 -0.43 -10.41
N PHE A 138 -11.71 -0.91 -9.45
CA PHE A 138 -11.77 -0.34 -8.09
C PHE A 138 -10.69 -0.86 -7.14
N LEU A 139 -9.89 -1.83 -7.57
CA LEU A 139 -8.85 -2.42 -6.73
C LEU A 139 -7.54 -1.63 -6.82
N PRO A 140 -6.81 -1.48 -5.70
CA PRO A 140 -5.62 -0.62 -5.63
C PRO A 140 -4.33 -1.33 -6.10
N GLY A 141 -4.30 -1.92 -7.31
CA GLY A 141 -3.23 -2.80 -7.76
C GLY A 141 -1.84 -2.18 -7.85
N ASP A 142 -1.69 -0.95 -8.36
CA ASP A 142 -0.38 -0.29 -8.45
C ASP A 142 0.24 -0.08 -7.07
N SER A 143 -0.56 0.46 -6.15
CA SER A 143 -0.11 0.67 -4.78
C SER A 143 0.09 -0.66 -4.05
N LEU A 144 -0.71 -1.68 -4.34
CA LEU A 144 -0.56 -3.02 -3.80
C LEU A 144 0.75 -3.68 -4.27
N LEU A 145 1.12 -3.54 -5.55
CA LEU A 145 2.41 -4.02 -6.08
C LEU A 145 3.61 -3.32 -5.45
N PHE A 146 3.51 -2.01 -5.27
CA PHE A 146 4.57 -1.25 -4.64
C PHE A 146 4.77 -1.68 -3.18
N VAL A 147 3.66 -1.82 -2.42
CA VAL A 147 3.72 -2.31 -1.04
C VAL A 147 4.19 -3.77 -0.99
N ALA A 148 3.79 -4.61 -1.95
CA ALA A 148 4.34 -5.98 -2.07
C ALA A 148 5.85 -5.99 -2.27
N GLY A 149 6.42 -4.99 -2.96
CA GLY A 149 7.86 -4.81 -3.06
C GLY A 149 8.52 -4.51 -1.71
N ILE A 150 7.91 -3.66 -0.89
CA ILE A 150 8.36 -3.33 0.47
C ILE A 150 8.33 -4.57 1.39
N TYR A 151 7.32 -5.43 1.25
CA TYR A 151 7.11 -6.67 2.02
C TYR A 151 7.54 -7.92 1.27
N SER A 152 8.46 -7.79 0.31
CA SER A 152 8.83 -8.90 -0.59
C SER A 152 9.38 -10.12 0.12
N THR A 153 10.14 -9.95 1.19
CA THR A 153 10.70 -11.06 1.96
C THR A 153 9.62 -11.82 2.72
N GLU A 154 8.71 -11.09 3.37
CA GLU A 154 7.59 -11.64 4.12
C GLU A 154 6.64 -12.41 3.19
N LEU A 155 6.24 -11.81 2.08
CA LEU A 155 5.34 -12.44 1.11
C LEU A 155 5.96 -13.66 0.42
N ALA A 156 7.25 -13.60 0.07
CA ALA A 156 7.92 -14.73 -0.54
C ALA A 156 8.01 -15.93 0.41
N SER A 157 8.10 -15.70 1.73
CA SER A 157 8.17 -16.76 2.73
C SER A 157 6.89 -17.61 2.82
N GLU A 158 5.75 -17.09 2.34
CA GLU A 158 4.49 -17.82 2.27
C GLU A 158 4.47 -18.85 1.13
N PHE A 159 5.37 -18.73 0.16
CA PHE A 159 5.44 -19.67 -0.94
C PHE A 159 6.31 -20.88 -0.58
N PRO A 160 5.91 -22.12 -0.94
CA PRO A 160 6.63 -23.34 -0.56
C PRO A 160 8.10 -23.41 -1.02
N ILE A 161 8.42 -22.72 -2.10
CA ILE A 161 9.78 -22.63 -2.66
C ILE A 161 10.35 -21.26 -2.31
N HIS A 162 10.90 -21.11 -1.10
CA HIS A 162 11.56 -19.89 -0.64
C HIS A 162 12.95 -20.24 -0.07
N GLY A 163 13.83 -19.26 0.08
CA GLY A 163 15.10 -19.46 0.78
C GLY A 163 16.37 -19.13 0.00
N GLY A 164 16.28 -18.49 -1.15
CA GLY A 164 17.45 -18.13 -1.98
C GLY A 164 18.03 -16.74 -1.69
N GLY A 165 17.67 -16.09 -0.58
CA GLY A 165 18.06 -14.70 -0.30
C GLY A 165 17.12 -13.68 -0.94
N ASP A 166 17.35 -12.41 -0.62
CA ASP A 166 16.47 -11.30 -0.89
C ASP A 166 16.13 -11.09 -2.39
N VAL A 167 17.15 -11.18 -3.26
CA VAL A 167 16.97 -11.04 -4.72
C VAL A 167 16.16 -12.21 -5.29
N VAL A 168 16.39 -13.43 -4.81
CA VAL A 168 15.66 -14.62 -5.28
C VAL A 168 14.19 -14.52 -4.89
N ASN A 169 13.89 -14.09 -3.68
CA ASN A 169 12.53 -13.86 -3.19
C ASN A 169 11.82 -12.81 -4.06
N LEU A 170 12.50 -11.71 -4.38
CA LEU A 170 11.97 -10.66 -5.23
C LEU A 170 11.69 -11.15 -6.66
N LEU A 171 12.59 -11.95 -7.23
CA LEU A 171 12.40 -12.55 -8.56
C LEU A 171 11.26 -13.57 -8.57
N LEU A 172 11.10 -14.36 -7.50
CA LEU A 172 10.00 -15.30 -7.34
C LEU A 172 8.65 -14.54 -7.37
N LEU A 173 8.53 -13.50 -6.56
CA LEU A 173 7.33 -12.67 -6.54
C LEU A 173 7.06 -12.01 -7.89
N TRP A 174 8.10 -11.49 -8.54
CA TRP A 174 7.99 -10.90 -9.86
C TRP A 174 7.38 -11.87 -10.88
N ILE A 175 7.85 -13.12 -10.91
CA ILE A 175 7.35 -14.16 -11.81
C ILE A 175 5.89 -14.51 -11.47
N LEU A 176 5.59 -14.77 -10.19
CA LEU A 176 4.25 -15.17 -9.75
C LEU A 176 3.20 -14.09 -10.04
N ILE A 177 3.50 -12.86 -9.67
CA ILE A 177 2.59 -11.72 -9.87
C ILE A 177 2.42 -11.43 -11.37
N SER A 178 3.51 -11.49 -12.14
CA SER A 178 3.43 -11.31 -13.60
C SER A 178 2.59 -12.40 -14.26
N ALA A 179 2.72 -13.65 -13.84
CA ALA A 179 1.89 -14.74 -14.34
C ALA A 179 0.40 -14.48 -14.09
N CYS A 180 0.02 -14.04 -12.87
CA CYS A 180 -1.35 -13.68 -12.56
C CYS A 180 -1.86 -12.51 -13.40
N GLY A 181 -1.05 -11.47 -13.61
CA GLY A 181 -1.40 -10.34 -14.48
C GLY A 181 -1.57 -10.75 -15.96
N ILE A 182 -0.72 -11.65 -16.46
CA ILE A 182 -0.84 -12.22 -17.82
C ILE A 182 -2.13 -13.01 -17.96
N LEU A 183 -2.43 -13.89 -17.00
CA LEU A 183 -3.64 -14.72 -17.00
C LEU A 183 -4.89 -13.86 -16.89
N GLY A 184 -4.90 -12.85 -16.04
CA GLY A 184 -6.02 -11.91 -15.92
C GLY A 184 -6.30 -11.22 -17.25
N ASN A 185 -5.27 -10.64 -17.89
CA ASN A 185 -5.46 -10.01 -19.20
C ASN A 185 -5.91 -10.98 -20.30
N MET A 186 -5.50 -12.25 -20.26
CA MET A 186 -6.04 -13.26 -21.18
C MET A 186 -7.56 -13.41 -21.02
N VAL A 187 -8.03 -13.44 -19.78
CA VAL A 187 -9.47 -13.51 -19.48
C VAL A 187 -10.17 -12.24 -20.01
N GLY A 188 -9.60 -11.06 -19.77
CA GLY A 188 -10.11 -9.79 -20.31
C GLY A 188 -10.18 -9.79 -21.83
N TYR A 189 -9.10 -10.20 -22.50
CA TYR A 189 -9.05 -10.32 -23.96
C TYR A 189 -10.09 -11.33 -24.51
N TRP A 190 -10.21 -12.50 -23.90
CA TRP A 190 -11.21 -13.50 -24.31
C TRP A 190 -12.64 -13.00 -24.12
N THR A 191 -12.90 -12.33 -23.00
CA THR A 191 -14.20 -11.70 -22.75
C THR A 191 -14.51 -10.66 -23.83
N GLY A 192 -13.57 -9.78 -24.14
CA GLY A 192 -13.68 -8.80 -25.20
C GLY A 192 -13.94 -9.43 -26.56
N ARG A 193 -13.19 -10.47 -26.90
CA ARG A 193 -13.34 -11.20 -28.16
C ARG A 193 -14.70 -11.90 -28.30
N LYS A 194 -15.25 -12.41 -27.20
CA LYS A 194 -16.57 -13.06 -27.17
C LYS A 194 -17.70 -12.04 -27.30
N VAL A 195 -17.56 -10.88 -26.66
CA VAL A 195 -18.59 -9.82 -26.64
C VAL A 195 -18.50 -8.90 -27.88
N GLY A 196 -17.29 -8.72 -28.43
CA GLY A 196 -17.02 -7.83 -29.57
C GLY A 196 -17.97 -7.95 -30.73
N PRO A 197 -18.21 -9.14 -31.33
CA PRO A 197 -19.11 -9.31 -32.45
C PRO A 197 -20.53 -8.81 -32.15
N ALA A 198 -21.02 -9.03 -30.93
CA ALA A 198 -22.35 -8.54 -30.54
C ALA A 198 -22.36 -7.01 -30.41
N MET A 199 -21.27 -6.38 -29.96
CA MET A 199 -21.20 -4.92 -29.79
C MET A 199 -21.33 -4.17 -31.13
N TYR A 200 -20.84 -4.71 -32.23
CA TYR A 200 -20.99 -4.09 -33.56
C TYR A 200 -22.47 -4.00 -34.02
N HIS A 201 -23.35 -4.79 -33.40
CA HIS A 201 -24.79 -4.81 -33.68
C HIS A 201 -25.62 -4.05 -32.63
N TRP A 202 -25.01 -3.56 -31.56
CA TRP A 202 -25.71 -2.82 -30.51
C TRP A 202 -26.24 -1.48 -31.02
N LYS A 203 -27.38 -1.07 -30.47
CA LYS A 203 -27.94 0.26 -30.75
C LYS A 203 -27.06 1.30 -30.10
N GLU A 204 -26.74 2.34 -30.87
CA GLU A 204 -25.96 3.48 -30.33
C GLU A 204 -26.79 4.22 -29.31
N ASN A 205 -26.11 4.63 -28.23
CA ASN A 205 -26.65 5.44 -27.14
C ASN A 205 -25.64 6.51 -26.69
N PHE A 206 -25.98 7.27 -25.66
CA PHE A 206 -25.10 8.34 -25.15
C PHE A 206 -23.72 7.83 -24.74
N PHE A 207 -23.62 6.63 -24.16
CA PHE A 207 -22.37 6.05 -23.67
C PHE A 207 -21.65 5.19 -24.70
N PHE A 208 -22.37 4.60 -25.64
CA PHE A 208 -21.83 3.66 -26.64
C PHE A 208 -22.05 4.16 -28.04
N LYS A 209 -20.97 4.37 -28.80
CA LYS A 209 -21.00 4.71 -30.24
C LYS A 209 -20.05 3.78 -30.97
N ARG A 210 -20.50 3.20 -32.09
CA ARG A 210 -19.68 2.33 -32.95
C ARG A 210 -18.40 3.00 -33.42
N LYS A 211 -18.44 4.33 -33.59
CA LYS A 211 -17.26 5.12 -33.92
C LYS A 211 -16.09 4.85 -32.99
N TYR A 212 -16.31 4.66 -31.66
CA TYR A 212 -15.24 4.38 -30.71
C TYR A 212 -14.61 3.00 -30.92
N LEU A 213 -15.36 2.01 -31.44
CA LEU A 213 -14.84 0.70 -31.81
C LEU A 213 -13.88 0.80 -33.00
N TYR A 214 -14.26 1.54 -34.02
CA TYR A 214 -13.42 1.76 -35.20
C TYR A 214 -12.17 2.58 -34.84
N GLU A 215 -12.31 3.63 -34.05
CA GLU A 215 -11.17 4.42 -33.58
C GLU A 215 -10.21 3.57 -32.74
N ALA A 216 -10.71 2.66 -31.89
CA ALA A 216 -9.89 1.72 -31.14
C ALA A 216 -9.19 0.72 -32.07
N HIS A 217 -9.90 0.18 -33.08
CA HIS A 217 -9.31 -0.70 -34.07
C HIS A 217 -8.17 -0.01 -34.82
N ASP A 218 -8.40 1.19 -35.37
CA ASP A 218 -7.41 1.98 -36.09
C ASP A 218 -6.22 2.34 -35.18
N PHE A 219 -6.48 2.63 -33.92
CA PHE A 219 -5.44 2.90 -32.92
C PHE A 219 -4.53 1.69 -32.71
N PHE A 220 -5.09 0.48 -32.55
CA PHE A 220 -4.30 -0.74 -32.39
C PHE A 220 -3.61 -1.17 -33.70
N GLU A 221 -4.22 -0.94 -34.87
CA GLU A 221 -3.56 -1.15 -36.17
C GLU A 221 -2.36 -0.20 -36.33
N LYS A 222 -2.53 1.08 -36.02
CA LYS A 222 -1.49 2.11 -36.18
C LYS A 222 -0.34 1.98 -35.17
N HIS A 223 -0.64 1.78 -33.91
CA HIS A 223 0.36 1.76 -32.82
C HIS A 223 0.79 0.33 -32.45
N GLY A 224 0.09 -0.67 -32.98
CA GLY A 224 0.37 -2.08 -32.73
C GLY A 224 0.27 -2.44 -31.25
N GLY A 225 1.01 -3.44 -30.88
CA GLY A 225 1.00 -3.91 -29.50
C GLY A 225 1.74 -3.03 -28.51
N LEU A 226 2.55 -2.05 -28.95
CA LEU A 226 3.15 -1.05 -28.05
C LEU A 226 2.09 -0.27 -27.31
N ALA A 227 0.89 -0.11 -27.90
CA ALA A 227 -0.26 0.47 -27.22
C ALA A 227 -0.65 -0.32 -25.94
N ILE A 228 -0.55 -1.66 -25.98
CA ILE A 228 -0.85 -2.53 -24.83
C ILE A 228 0.18 -2.33 -23.72
N ILE A 229 1.48 -2.23 -24.08
CA ILE A 229 2.54 -1.98 -23.10
C ILE A 229 2.33 -0.60 -22.46
N GLY A 230 2.15 0.45 -23.27
CA GLY A 230 1.95 1.81 -22.80
C GLY A 230 0.68 1.97 -21.94
N ALA A 231 -0.40 1.28 -22.33
CA ALA A 231 -1.64 1.28 -21.57
C ALA A 231 -1.49 0.81 -20.13
N ARG A 232 -0.53 -0.08 -19.84
CA ARG A 232 -0.32 -0.62 -18.49
C ARG A 232 0.17 0.40 -17.49
N PHE A 233 0.84 1.44 -17.94
CA PHE A 233 1.30 2.54 -17.09
C PHE A 233 0.24 3.62 -16.87
N LEU A 234 -0.96 3.44 -17.46
CA LEU A 234 -2.09 4.35 -17.30
C LEU A 234 -3.19 3.61 -16.52
N PRO A 235 -3.44 3.98 -15.25
CA PRO A 235 -4.28 3.20 -14.32
C PRO A 235 -5.65 2.81 -14.88
N PHE A 236 -6.34 3.75 -15.54
CA PHE A 236 -7.66 3.48 -16.10
C PHE A 236 -7.62 2.68 -17.40
N ILE A 237 -6.61 2.92 -18.24
CA ILE A 237 -6.56 2.35 -19.58
C ILE A 237 -6.13 0.88 -19.53
N ARG A 238 -5.27 0.51 -18.59
CA ARG A 238 -4.71 -0.86 -18.49
C ARG A 238 -5.75 -1.95 -18.28
N THR A 239 -6.82 -1.68 -17.51
CA THR A 239 -7.88 -2.66 -17.24
C THR A 239 -8.78 -2.86 -18.46
N PHE A 240 -8.96 -1.81 -19.27
CA PHE A 240 -9.79 -1.87 -20.47
C PHE A 240 -9.01 -2.32 -21.71
N ALA A 241 -7.73 -2.03 -21.81
CA ALA A 241 -6.92 -2.31 -23.01
C ALA A 241 -6.99 -3.77 -23.47
N PRO A 242 -6.89 -4.81 -22.61
CA PRO A 242 -7.02 -6.19 -23.01
C PRO A 242 -8.42 -6.51 -23.56
N ILE A 243 -9.46 -5.98 -22.92
CA ILE A 243 -10.84 -6.19 -23.33
C ILE A 243 -11.08 -5.54 -24.71
N VAL A 244 -10.63 -4.30 -24.88
CA VAL A 244 -10.75 -3.58 -26.16
C VAL A 244 -9.95 -4.27 -27.26
N ALA A 245 -8.72 -4.73 -26.98
CA ALA A 245 -7.93 -5.52 -27.93
C ALA A 245 -8.67 -6.80 -28.37
N GLY A 246 -9.43 -7.42 -27.46
CA GLY A 246 -10.30 -8.54 -27.77
C GLY A 246 -11.50 -8.14 -28.63
N ILE A 247 -12.17 -7.03 -28.31
CA ILE A 247 -13.34 -6.51 -29.06
C ILE A 247 -12.97 -6.22 -30.51
N VAL A 248 -11.83 -5.59 -30.77
CA VAL A 248 -11.36 -5.26 -32.11
C VAL A 248 -10.61 -6.42 -32.79
N ASP A 249 -10.71 -7.62 -32.26
CA ASP A 249 -10.15 -8.88 -32.79
C ASP A 249 -8.65 -8.84 -33.09
N MET A 250 -7.87 -8.18 -32.25
CA MET A 250 -6.42 -8.19 -32.38
C MET A 250 -5.89 -9.64 -32.39
N SER A 251 -4.92 -9.97 -33.26
CA SER A 251 -4.41 -11.32 -33.37
C SER A 251 -3.79 -11.83 -32.06
N ARG A 252 -4.15 -13.07 -31.65
CA ARG A 252 -3.72 -13.68 -30.39
C ARG A 252 -2.20 -13.68 -30.18
N PRO A 253 -1.36 -14.07 -31.17
CA PRO A 253 0.09 -14.08 -30.95
C PRO A 253 0.65 -12.69 -30.67
N LYS A 254 0.18 -11.66 -31.39
CA LYS A 254 0.58 -10.27 -31.14
C LYS A 254 0.14 -9.83 -29.76
N PHE A 255 -1.14 -10.04 -29.38
CA PHE A 255 -1.64 -9.71 -28.05
C PHE A 255 -0.81 -10.39 -26.96
N MET A 256 -0.56 -11.71 -27.06
CA MET A 256 0.19 -12.46 -26.04
C MET A 256 1.61 -11.95 -25.85
N PHE A 257 2.32 -11.68 -26.95
CA PHE A 257 3.68 -11.14 -26.87
C PHE A 257 3.72 -9.82 -26.08
N TYR A 258 2.86 -8.87 -26.40
CA TYR A 258 2.82 -7.56 -25.73
C TYR A 258 2.20 -7.64 -24.34
N ASN A 259 1.29 -8.57 -24.11
CA ASN A 259 0.74 -8.87 -22.79
C ASN A 259 1.82 -9.37 -21.83
N ILE A 260 2.63 -10.36 -22.27
CA ILE A 260 3.73 -10.91 -21.46
C ILE A 260 4.77 -9.83 -21.19
N THR A 261 5.28 -9.16 -22.23
CA THR A 261 6.30 -8.14 -22.10
C THR A 261 5.83 -6.98 -21.22
N GLY A 262 4.62 -6.50 -21.44
CA GLY A 262 4.05 -5.39 -20.66
C GLY A 262 3.78 -5.78 -19.20
N SER A 263 3.34 -7.03 -18.90
CA SER A 263 3.16 -7.50 -17.54
C SER A 263 4.48 -7.58 -16.79
N LEU A 264 5.48 -8.20 -17.41
CA LEU A 264 6.81 -8.32 -16.81
C LEU A 264 7.39 -6.95 -16.49
N LEU A 265 7.30 -6.01 -17.43
CA LEU A 265 7.86 -4.67 -17.25
C LEU A 265 7.12 -3.86 -16.17
N TRP A 266 5.78 -3.92 -16.15
CA TRP A 266 4.96 -3.22 -15.17
C TRP A 266 5.19 -3.75 -13.75
N VAL A 267 5.11 -5.09 -13.55
CA VAL A 267 5.33 -5.69 -12.25
C VAL A 267 6.77 -5.46 -11.79
N PHE A 268 7.76 -5.59 -12.70
CA PHE A 268 9.15 -5.29 -12.41
C PHE A 268 9.30 -3.86 -11.87
N SER A 269 8.78 -2.87 -12.61
CA SER A 269 8.95 -1.46 -12.23
C SER A 269 8.36 -1.15 -10.85
N MET A 270 7.15 -1.65 -10.55
CA MET A 270 6.48 -1.36 -9.28
C MET A 270 7.07 -2.13 -8.10
N LEU A 271 7.30 -3.44 -8.28
CA LEU A 271 7.81 -4.31 -7.23
C LEU A 271 9.25 -3.95 -6.82
N PHE A 272 10.11 -3.74 -7.82
CA PHE A 272 11.51 -3.37 -7.59
C PHE A 272 11.63 -1.95 -7.07
N ALA A 273 10.81 -1.02 -7.55
CA ALA A 273 10.76 0.34 -6.98
C ALA A 273 10.40 0.31 -5.49
N GLY A 274 9.38 -0.45 -5.10
CA GLY A 274 9.01 -0.59 -3.68
C GLY A 274 10.13 -1.17 -2.82
N HIS A 275 10.75 -2.26 -3.29
CA HIS A 275 11.82 -2.96 -2.58
C HIS A 275 13.07 -2.10 -2.40
N TYR A 276 13.61 -1.54 -3.49
CA TYR A 276 14.86 -0.78 -3.42
C TYR A 276 14.67 0.60 -2.82
N LEU A 277 13.51 1.24 -3.01
CA LEU A 277 13.22 2.52 -2.38
C LEU A 277 13.15 2.38 -0.86
N GLN A 278 12.50 1.32 -0.35
CA GLN A 278 12.48 1.01 1.08
C GLN A 278 13.92 0.86 1.63
N LYS A 279 14.75 0.05 0.98
CA LYS A 279 16.14 -0.15 1.41
C LYS A 279 16.96 1.13 1.36
N PHE A 280 16.84 1.89 0.29
CA PHE A 280 17.57 3.14 0.11
C PHE A 280 17.20 4.16 1.18
N ILE A 281 15.92 4.40 1.40
CA ILE A 281 15.45 5.40 2.38
C ILE A 281 15.80 4.97 3.80
N LEU A 282 15.64 3.69 4.13
CA LEU A 282 16.00 3.17 5.45
C LEU A 282 17.50 3.33 5.72
N SER A 283 18.35 3.03 4.71
CA SER A 283 19.81 3.08 4.86
C SER A 283 20.37 4.51 4.93
N GLN A 284 19.79 5.46 4.17
CA GLN A 284 20.32 6.83 4.08
C GLN A 284 19.70 7.77 5.10
N PHE A 285 18.44 7.61 5.43
CA PHE A 285 17.67 8.54 6.25
C PHE A 285 17.21 7.93 7.58
N GLY A 286 17.38 6.63 7.79
CA GLY A 286 16.87 5.93 8.97
C GLY A 286 15.33 5.90 9.04
N PHE A 287 14.66 6.26 7.95
CA PHE A 287 13.21 6.38 7.87
C PHE A 287 12.60 5.10 7.27
N ASP A 288 11.72 4.45 8.04
CA ASP A 288 11.05 3.23 7.60
C ASP A 288 9.76 3.57 6.83
N LEU A 289 9.74 3.27 5.53
CA LEU A 289 8.56 3.44 4.68
C LEU A 289 7.36 2.61 5.16
N LYS A 290 7.60 1.46 5.81
CA LYS A 290 6.54 0.61 6.37
C LYS A 290 5.65 1.37 7.34
N SER A 291 6.20 2.33 8.06
CA SER A 291 5.46 3.16 9.03
C SER A 291 4.67 4.32 8.41
N HIS A 292 4.85 4.60 7.10
CA HIS A 292 4.24 5.75 6.41
C HIS A 292 3.57 5.36 5.08
N LEU A 293 3.12 4.12 4.98
CA LEU A 293 2.53 3.56 3.75
C LEU A 293 1.34 4.36 3.22
N GLU A 294 0.52 4.92 4.10
CA GLU A 294 -0.66 5.70 3.70
C GLU A 294 -0.27 6.91 2.84
N VAL A 295 0.77 7.65 3.24
CA VAL A 295 1.27 8.82 2.50
C VAL A 295 1.86 8.40 1.16
N ILE A 296 2.59 7.28 1.13
CA ILE A 296 3.21 6.74 -0.08
C ILE A 296 2.14 6.31 -1.08
N VAL A 297 1.12 5.59 -0.62
CA VAL A 297 0.01 5.13 -1.46
C VAL A 297 -0.73 6.31 -2.07
N ILE A 298 -1.05 7.33 -1.28
CA ILE A 298 -1.66 8.57 -1.78
C ILE A 298 -0.74 9.22 -2.82
N GLY A 299 0.56 9.31 -2.56
CA GLY A 299 1.55 9.84 -3.50
C GLY A 299 1.57 9.09 -4.83
N ILE A 300 1.57 7.73 -4.79
CA ILE A 300 1.54 6.89 -5.99
C ILE A 300 0.25 7.14 -6.78
N VAL A 301 -0.90 7.14 -6.11
CA VAL A 301 -2.20 7.40 -6.77
C VAL A 301 -2.19 8.78 -7.43
N LEU A 302 -1.71 9.82 -6.75
CA LEU A 302 -1.62 11.16 -7.32
C LEU A 302 -0.69 11.22 -8.54
N VAL A 303 0.51 10.64 -8.45
CA VAL A 303 1.48 10.63 -9.55
C VAL A 303 0.96 9.85 -10.75
N THR A 304 0.34 8.70 -10.54
CA THR A 304 -0.17 7.85 -11.63
C THR A 304 -1.43 8.43 -12.28
N THR A 305 -2.27 9.14 -11.53
CA THR A 305 -3.52 9.74 -12.06
C THR A 305 -3.31 11.15 -12.61
N ALA A 306 -2.29 11.90 -12.15
CA ALA A 306 -2.02 13.27 -12.56
C ALA A 306 -1.94 13.49 -14.08
N PRO A 307 -1.24 12.64 -14.89
CA PRO A 307 -1.18 12.82 -16.34
C PRO A 307 -2.55 12.70 -17.01
N VAL A 308 -3.41 11.81 -16.49
CA VAL A 308 -4.77 11.61 -17.01
C VAL A 308 -5.64 12.84 -16.71
N ILE A 309 -5.60 13.31 -15.46
CA ILE A 309 -6.32 14.49 -15.01
C ILE A 309 -5.86 15.70 -15.81
N TRP A 310 -4.56 15.89 -15.94
CA TRP A 310 -3.98 16.99 -16.75
C TRP A 310 -4.50 16.98 -18.18
N LYS A 311 -4.49 15.81 -18.84
CA LYS A 311 -4.98 15.67 -20.21
C LYS A 311 -6.47 15.98 -20.35
N ILE A 312 -7.29 15.57 -19.37
CA ILE A 312 -8.74 15.83 -19.39
C ILE A 312 -9.03 17.33 -19.22
N PHE A 313 -8.37 18.00 -18.28
CA PHE A 313 -8.66 19.39 -17.95
C PHE A 313 -7.97 20.40 -18.88
N PHE A 314 -6.75 20.09 -19.37
CA PHE A 314 -5.94 21.04 -20.14
C PHE A 314 -5.83 20.70 -21.62
N SER A 315 -6.33 19.56 -22.11
CA SER A 315 -6.44 19.31 -23.54
C SER A 315 -7.55 20.18 -24.12
N LYS A 316 -7.18 21.34 -24.67
CA LYS A 316 -8.09 22.17 -25.47
C LYS A 316 -8.67 21.28 -26.58
N LYS A 317 -10.01 21.18 -26.66
CA LYS A 317 -10.70 20.68 -27.83
C LYS A 317 -10.12 21.42 -29.06
N LYS A 318 -9.31 20.76 -29.90
CA LYS A 318 -9.11 21.22 -31.27
C LYS A 318 -10.50 21.18 -31.90
N ALA A 319 -11.06 22.38 -32.07
CA ALA A 319 -12.27 22.56 -32.88
C ALA A 319 -11.97 21.94 -34.25
N ALA A 320 -12.80 20.99 -34.67
CA ALA A 320 -12.78 20.51 -36.03
C ALA A 320 -13.07 21.70 -36.93
N THR A 321 -12.08 22.11 -37.69
CA THR A 321 -12.27 23.05 -38.79
C THR A 321 -13.24 22.40 -39.75
N PRO A 322 -14.37 23.04 -40.08
CA PRO A 322 -15.24 22.52 -41.15
C PRO A 322 -14.44 22.55 -42.46
N SER A 323 -14.20 21.42 -43.05
CA SER A 323 -13.65 21.36 -44.41
C SER A 323 -14.68 22.01 -45.35
N ASP A 324 -14.34 23.15 -45.91
CA ASP A 324 -14.93 23.75 -47.12
C ASP A 324 -14.93 22.66 -48.24
N SER A 325 -16.05 22.05 -48.42
CA SER A 325 -16.38 21.30 -49.65
C SER A 325 -17.71 21.77 -50.19
N ALA A 326 -17.77 23.04 -50.50
CA ALA A 326 -18.77 23.59 -51.40
C ALA A 326 -18.00 24.56 -52.34
N THR A 327 -17.62 24.03 -53.51
CA THR A 327 -17.61 24.74 -54.79
C THR A 327 -16.78 23.94 -55.81
N LYS A 328 -17.47 23.25 -56.71
CA LYS A 328 -17.32 23.34 -58.15
C LYS A 328 -18.19 22.26 -58.83
N GLN A 329 -19.23 22.79 -59.43
CA GLN A 329 -19.80 22.46 -60.75
C GLN A 329 -19.89 21.01 -61.14
#